data_5217e9f18faaa03742c9b1d6ee7b378c
#
_entry.id   5217e9f18faaa03742c9b1d6ee7b378c
#
_cell.length_a   1.000
_cell.length_b   1.000
_cell.length_c   1.000
_cell.angle_alpha   90.00
_cell.angle_beta   90.00
_cell.angle_gamma   90.00
#
_symmetry.space_group_name_H-M   'P 1'
#
loop_
_entity.id
_entity.type
_entity.pdbx_description
1 polymer ?
#
loop_
_entity_poly.entity_id
_entity_poly.type
_entity_poly.pdbx_seq_one_letter_code
_entity_poly.pdbx_strand_id
1 'polypeptide(L)'
;MHAARRIMQLSDEDLLRLNVLLANPIEAIRVDDQNMTVYGLCGEQEAVVRLKPTGHPDQYLRRVRELLSGHVLGSPGGYPAFLQRWTRMGQARDARLAELLLLGEPEAVVAVAGAAGLTDELARRAWWALPTPEIARCMLAREQVVNGRIGKVLAAYLVDYLPFETEPLSIIATVRLVLQPGLVDENTRRRIWEKGRSKNIYHLGFLESTPDALPEEVAARGDLEQQRVVLDPLVRAGNEYAALLLRMLGCQGQSFLAVSERILRKPASQEAAVGIMNVIGSYFRGSASLADMPRDMNAVIERARARYEDAAQGPADAGPLAQLVGVVPDLEREIVAVLALSYVSETLLNPIFSHTTAVGTVMARKMQPLVGPILELYAVLRMAAAG
;
A
#
# COMPACT_ATOMS: atom_id res chain seq x y z
N MET A 1 -44.13 -12.13 38.62
CA MET A 1 -43.08 -11.35 39.27
C MET A 1 -42.20 -10.73 38.17
N HIS A 2 -42.45 -9.48 37.78
CA HIS A 2 -41.61 -8.73 36.83
C HIS A 2 -40.46 -8.10 37.62
N ALA A 3 -39.25 -8.68 37.52
CA ALA A 3 -38.05 -7.97 37.95
C ALA A 3 -37.86 -6.81 36.95
N ALA A 4 -38.22 -5.61 37.39
CA ALA A 4 -37.90 -4.39 36.67
C ALA A 4 -36.38 -4.39 36.45
N ARG A 5 -35.93 -4.55 35.18
CA ARG A 5 -34.54 -4.25 34.78
C ARG A 5 -34.29 -2.82 35.18
N ARG A 6 -33.61 -2.60 36.31
CA ARG A 6 -33.06 -1.29 36.66
C ARG A 6 -32.16 -0.89 35.51
N ILE A 7 -32.62 0.04 34.71
CA ILE A 7 -31.82 0.64 33.63
C ILE A 7 -30.68 1.32 34.37
N MET A 8 -29.49 0.81 34.24
CA MET A 8 -28.30 1.41 34.85
C MET A 8 -28.13 2.80 34.26
N GLN A 9 -28.11 3.82 35.13
CA GLN A 9 -27.88 5.22 34.76
C GLN A 9 -26.45 5.62 35.11
N LEU A 10 -25.91 6.61 34.43
CA LEU A 10 -24.65 7.25 34.83
C LEU A 10 -24.85 7.87 36.22
N SER A 11 -23.79 7.89 37.03
CA SER A 11 -23.82 8.63 38.29
C SER A 11 -23.97 10.14 38.04
N ASP A 12 -24.67 10.87 38.91
CA ASP A 12 -24.84 12.32 38.77
C ASP A 12 -23.50 13.05 38.69
N GLU A 13 -22.48 12.57 39.39
CA GLU A 13 -21.10 13.09 39.35
C GLU A 13 -20.47 12.92 38.00
N ASP A 14 -20.54 11.72 37.39
CA ASP A 14 -19.96 11.45 36.09
C ASP A 14 -20.73 12.15 34.95
N LEU A 15 -22.06 12.21 35.07
CA LEU A 15 -22.90 12.96 34.14
C LEU A 15 -22.53 14.45 34.15
N LEU A 16 -22.34 15.06 35.34
CA LEU A 16 -21.91 16.45 35.43
C LEU A 16 -20.52 16.66 34.82
N ARG A 17 -19.55 15.80 35.14
CA ARG A 17 -18.18 15.87 34.62
C ARG A 17 -18.12 15.72 33.09
N LEU A 18 -18.88 14.79 32.53
CA LEU A 18 -18.98 14.59 31.09
C LEU A 18 -19.65 15.79 30.41
N ASN A 19 -20.70 16.36 30.99
CA ASN A 19 -21.33 17.58 30.45
C ASN A 19 -20.37 18.78 30.49
N VAL A 20 -19.59 18.94 31.57
CA VAL A 20 -18.54 19.96 31.65
C VAL A 20 -17.47 19.74 30.58
N LEU A 21 -17.04 18.49 30.38
CA LEU A 21 -16.13 18.14 29.28
C LEU A 21 -16.70 18.59 27.94
N LEU A 22 -17.94 18.22 27.62
CA LEU A 22 -18.61 18.52 26.35
C LEU A 22 -18.93 19.99 26.13
N ALA A 23 -18.97 20.80 27.19
CA ALA A 23 -19.14 22.25 27.12
C ALA A 23 -17.87 22.99 26.68
N ASN A 24 -16.71 22.33 26.67
CA ASN A 24 -15.46 22.89 26.18
C ASN A 24 -15.32 22.64 24.64
N PRO A 25 -14.44 23.38 23.95
CA PRO A 25 -14.17 23.18 22.54
C PRO A 25 -13.36 21.90 22.28
N ILE A 26 -13.99 20.74 22.50
CA ILE A 26 -13.38 19.42 22.32
C ILE A 26 -13.27 19.12 20.82
N GLU A 27 -12.10 18.64 20.41
CA GLU A 27 -11.77 18.28 19.02
C GLU A 27 -11.85 16.78 18.75
N ALA A 28 -11.60 15.95 19.76
CA ALA A 28 -11.71 14.49 19.71
C ALA A 28 -11.91 13.92 21.12
N ILE A 29 -12.56 12.77 21.20
CA ILE A 29 -12.77 12.01 22.43
C ILE A 29 -12.18 10.61 22.27
N ARG A 30 -11.49 10.16 23.33
CA ARG A 30 -10.99 8.79 23.48
C ARG A 30 -11.55 8.19 24.76
N VAL A 31 -12.13 7.01 24.67
CA VAL A 31 -12.62 6.24 25.80
C VAL A 31 -11.66 5.10 26.08
N ASP A 32 -11.09 5.08 27.28
CA ASP A 32 -10.25 3.98 27.78
C ASP A 32 -11.13 3.05 28.61
N ASP A 33 -11.51 1.94 28.00
CA ASP A 33 -12.40 0.95 28.57
C ASP A 33 -11.75 0.22 29.76
N GLN A 34 -10.42 0.04 29.73
CA GLN A 34 -9.68 -0.67 30.78
C GLN A 34 -9.57 0.16 32.06
N ASN A 35 -9.31 1.46 31.92
CA ASN A 35 -9.11 2.38 33.03
C ASN A 35 -10.36 3.21 33.37
N MET A 36 -11.50 2.91 32.74
CA MET A 36 -12.75 3.64 32.91
C MET A 36 -12.55 5.16 32.87
N THR A 37 -11.88 5.63 31.81
CA THR A 37 -11.49 7.03 31.68
C THR A 37 -11.88 7.58 30.31
N VAL A 38 -12.45 8.77 30.28
CA VAL A 38 -12.75 9.53 29.07
C VAL A 38 -11.76 10.68 28.96
N TYR A 39 -11.09 10.76 27.83
CA TYR A 39 -10.17 11.83 27.48
C TYR A 39 -10.80 12.70 26.40
N GLY A 40 -10.65 14.01 26.52
CA GLY A 40 -11.05 14.98 25.49
C GLY A 40 -9.86 15.81 25.05
N LEU A 41 -9.64 15.91 23.76
CA LEU A 41 -8.59 16.73 23.15
C LEU A 41 -9.09 18.16 22.96
N CYS A 42 -8.38 19.14 23.53
CA CYS A 42 -8.63 20.57 23.37
C CYS A 42 -7.36 21.25 22.84
N GLY A 43 -7.20 21.37 21.53
CA GLY A 43 -5.93 21.83 20.93
C GLY A 43 -4.79 20.86 21.23
N GLU A 44 -3.82 21.29 22.05
CA GLU A 44 -2.70 20.45 22.50
C GLU A 44 -2.87 19.92 23.95
N GLN A 45 -3.99 20.23 24.60
CA GLN A 45 -4.25 19.83 25.99
C GLN A 45 -5.24 18.67 26.05
N GLU A 46 -5.08 17.81 27.06
CA GLU A 46 -6.01 16.73 27.36
C GLU A 46 -6.84 17.07 28.59
N ALA A 47 -8.18 17.02 28.47
CA ALA A 47 -9.09 16.99 29.60
C ALA A 47 -9.38 15.53 29.97
N VAL A 48 -9.44 15.21 31.25
CA VAL A 48 -9.56 13.83 31.74
C VAL A 48 -10.74 13.70 32.66
N VAL A 49 -11.64 12.75 32.39
CA VAL A 49 -12.75 12.37 33.25
C VAL A 49 -12.60 10.91 33.66
N ARG A 50 -12.27 10.66 34.93
CA ARG A 50 -12.24 9.31 35.48
C ARG A 50 -13.65 8.94 35.93
N LEU A 51 -14.18 7.87 35.34
CA LEU A 51 -15.51 7.37 35.61
C LEU A 51 -15.54 6.52 36.89
N LYS A 52 -16.67 6.60 37.62
CA LYS A 52 -16.93 5.79 38.79
C LYS A 52 -18.15 4.91 38.55
N PRO A 53 -17.97 3.74 37.88
CA PRO A 53 -19.10 2.90 37.51
C PRO A 53 -19.86 2.41 38.72
N THR A 54 -21.18 2.57 38.70
CA THR A 54 -22.09 2.12 39.73
C THR A 54 -22.58 0.68 39.52
N GLY A 55 -22.03 -0.02 38.50
CA GLY A 55 -22.40 -1.38 38.14
C GLY A 55 -21.45 -1.98 37.12
N HIS A 56 -21.97 -2.77 36.19
CA HIS A 56 -21.15 -3.50 35.20
C HIS A 56 -20.42 -2.53 34.26
N PRO A 57 -19.08 -2.57 34.17
CA PRO A 57 -18.29 -1.61 33.38
C PRO A 57 -18.76 -1.43 31.92
N ASP A 58 -18.97 -2.53 31.20
CA ASP A 58 -19.37 -2.49 29.77
C ASP A 58 -20.72 -1.78 29.57
N GLN A 59 -21.68 -2.02 30.47
CA GLN A 59 -22.98 -1.36 30.39
C GLN A 59 -22.87 0.14 30.73
N TYR A 60 -21.96 0.46 31.64
CA TYR A 60 -21.69 1.86 32.03
C TYR A 60 -21.05 2.61 30.86
N LEU A 61 -20.02 2.07 30.24
CA LEU A 61 -19.37 2.64 29.06
C LEU A 61 -20.33 2.79 27.89
N ARG A 62 -21.24 1.83 27.69
CA ARG A 62 -22.30 1.97 26.70
C ARG A 62 -23.16 3.22 26.95
N ARG A 63 -23.51 3.51 28.23
CA ARG A 63 -24.27 4.74 28.57
C ARG A 63 -23.44 6.00 28.32
N VAL A 64 -22.15 5.97 28.60
CA VAL A 64 -21.25 7.07 28.24
C VAL A 64 -21.29 7.33 26.72
N ARG A 65 -21.14 6.29 25.91
CA ARG A 65 -21.19 6.42 24.44
C ARG A 65 -22.57 6.90 23.95
N GLU A 66 -23.66 6.44 24.56
CA GLU A 66 -25.01 6.94 24.27
C GLU A 66 -25.16 8.43 24.60
N LEU A 67 -24.57 8.93 25.69
CA LEU A 67 -24.54 10.35 26.04
C LEU A 67 -23.75 11.15 25.00
N LEU A 68 -22.54 10.69 24.64
CA LEU A 68 -21.70 11.35 23.63
C LEU A 68 -22.42 11.42 22.29
N SER A 69 -23.00 10.31 21.84
CA SER A 69 -23.77 10.23 20.60
C SER A 69 -24.99 11.15 20.62
N GLY A 70 -25.72 11.22 21.76
CA GLY A 70 -26.86 12.13 21.94
C GLY A 70 -26.44 13.58 21.83
N HIS A 71 -25.30 13.96 22.40
CA HIS A 71 -24.77 15.33 22.33
C HIS A 71 -24.32 15.70 20.91
N VAL A 72 -23.62 14.82 20.21
CA VAL A 72 -23.02 15.10 18.90
C VAL A 72 -24.03 14.98 17.76
N LEU A 73 -24.89 13.95 17.78
CA LEU A 73 -25.78 13.61 16.67
C LEU A 73 -27.23 13.98 16.94
N GLY A 74 -27.56 14.48 18.15
CA GLY A 74 -28.94 14.78 18.55
C GLY A 74 -29.86 13.57 18.65
N SER A 75 -29.29 12.34 18.63
CA SER A 75 -30.04 11.08 18.66
C SER A 75 -29.33 10.05 19.54
N PRO A 76 -30.00 9.43 20.51
CA PRO A 76 -29.41 8.44 21.41
C PRO A 76 -29.20 7.05 20.73
N GLY A 77 -29.46 6.93 19.45
CA GLY A 77 -29.50 5.65 18.73
C GLY A 77 -28.17 4.98 18.42
N GLY A 78 -27.02 5.50 18.94
CA GLY A 78 -25.70 4.90 18.78
C GLY A 78 -25.14 4.89 17.35
N TYR A 79 -23.85 4.83 17.28
CA TYR A 79 -23.00 4.84 16.10
C TYR A 79 -23.29 3.77 15.01
N PRO A 80 -23.58 2.46 15.32
CA PRO A 80 -23.58 1.40 14.32
C PRO A 80 -24.55 1.58 13.15
N ALA A 81 -25.77 2.08 13.40
CA ALA A 81 -26.79 2.22 12.34
C ALA A 81 -26.52 3.38 11.40
N PHE A 82 -25.91 4.45 11.90
CA PHE A 82 -25.71 5.69 11.15
C PHE A 82 -24.43 5.63 10.28
N LEU A 83 -23.33 5.10 10.82
CA LEU A 83 -22.07 4.97 10.08
C LEU A 83 -22.08 3.87 9.02
N GLN A 84 -22.77 2.76 9.25
CA GLN A 84 -22.97 1.76 8.20
C GLN A 84 -23.64 2.35 6.95
N ARG A 85 -24.45 3.37 7.12
CA ARG A 85 -25.10 4.07 6.03
C ARG A 85 -24.18 5.07 5.32
N TRP A 86 -23.25 5.72 6.06
CA TRP A 86 -22.37 6.77 5.54
C TRP A 86 -21.08 6.26 4.94
N THR A 87 -20.47 5.25 5.55
CA THR A 87 -19.30 4.58 4.99
C THR A 87 -19.62 3.85 3.67
N ARG A 88 -20.84 3.33 3.53
CA ARG A 88 -21.29 2.72 2.26
C ARG A 88 -21.55 3.73 1.15
N MET A 89 -21.79 5.00 1.45
CA MET A 89 -22.17 6.01 0.47
C MET A 89 -21.02 6.92 0.02
N GLY A 90 -19.82 6.83 0.63
CA GLY A 90 -18.65 7.66 0.26
C GLY A 90 -18.88 9.19 0.34
N GLN A 91 -19.96 9.64 0.99
CA GLN A 91 -20.46 11.01 0.95
C GLN A 91 -20.35 11.74 2.29
N ALA A 92 -19.43 11.37 3.17
CA ALA A 92 -19.19 12.15 4.37
C ALA A 92 -18.61 13.53 3.97
N ARG A 93 -19.39 14.59 4.15
CA ARG A 93 -18.91 15.97 3.99
C ARG A 93 -17.94 16.30 5.12
N ASP A 94 -16.87 17.04 4.83
CA ASP A 94 -15.74 17.32 5.73
C ASP A 94 -16.15 17.83 7.13
N ALA A 95 -17.20 18.68 7.23
CA ALA A 95 -17.71 19.19 8.50
C ALA A 95 -18.20 18.08 9.46
N ARG A 96 -18.71 16.97 8.92
CA ARG A 96 -19.22 15.86 9.74
C ARG A 96 -18.17 14.85 10.15
N LEU A 97 -17.01 14.82 9.46
CA LEU A 97 -15.88 13.97 9.89
C LEU A 97 -15.33 14.37 11.24
N ALA A 98 -15.28 15.68 11.54
CA ALA A 98 -14.86 16.17 12.83
C ALA A 98 -15.82 15.74 13.97
N GLU A 99 -17.13 15.76 13.73
CA GLU A 99 -18.15 15.32 14.70
C GLU A 99 -17.99 13.83 15.07
N LEU A 100 -17.58 12.99 14.12
CA LEU A 100 -17.37 11.56 14.36
C LEU A 100 -16.26 11.30 15.40
N LEU A 101 -15.24 12.14 15.46
CA LEU A 101 -14.16 12.01 16.45
C LEU A 101 -14.61 12.34 17.89
N LEU A 102 -15.79 12.91 18.06
CA LEU A 102 -16.38 13.21 19.38
C LEU A 102 -17.19 12.03 19.94
N LEU A 103 -17.39 10.96 19.19
CA LEU A 103 -18.20 9.81 19.63
C LEU A 103 -17.45 8.91 20.64
N GLY A 104 -16.13 8.98 20.71
CA GLY A 104 -15.32 8.13 21.57
C GLY A 104 -15.33 6.65 21.15
N GLU A 105 -15.61 6.37 19.86
CA GLU A 105 -15.74 5.03 19.32
C GLU A 105 -14.61 4.72 18.29
N PRO A 106 -13.87 3.62 18.45
CA PRO A 106 -12.79 3.23 17.51
C PRO A 106 -13.25 3.16 16.05
N GLU A 107 -14.46 2.64 15.80
CA GLU A 107 -15.01 2.52 14.45
C GLU A 107 -15.25 3.88 13.78
N ALA A 108 -15.56 4.91 14.57
CA ALA A 108 -15.69 6.28 14.08
C ALA A 108 -14.33 6.84 13.64
N VAL A 109 -13.28 6.56 14.42
CA VAL A 109 -11.90 6.95 14.07
C VAL A 109 -11.45 6.25 12.79
N VAL A 110 -11.71 4.93 12.64
CA VAL A 110 -11.43 4.18 11.42
C VAL A 110 -12.14 4.81 10.20
N ALA A 111 -13.41 5.19 10.35
CA ALA A 111 -14.16 5.82 9.28
C ALA A 111 -13.57 7.18 8.87
N VAL A 112 -13.14 8.00 9.82
CA VAL A 112 -12.47 9.28 9.55
C VAL A 112 -11.12 9.06 8.89
N ALA A 113 -10.30 8.13 9.40
CA ALA A 113 -8.99 7.81 8.83
C ALA A 113 -9.07 7.34 7.38
N GLY A 114 -10.15 6.62 7.00
CA GLY A 114 -10.40 6.14 5.65
C GLY A 114 -11.10 7.14 4.73
N ALA A 115 -11.55 8.28 5.22
CA ALA A 115 -12.35 9.23 4.44
C ALA A 115 -11.54 9.89 3.31
N ALA A 116 -12.17 10.16 2.17
CA ALA A 116 -11.56 10.87 1.05
C ALA A 116 -11.21 12.32 1.40
N GLY A 117 -12.02 12.97 2.26
CA GLY A 117 -11.84 14.34 2.75
C GLY A 117 -10.96 14.45 4.01
N LEU A 118 -10.10 13.45 4.31
CA LEU A 118 -9.21 13.50 5.46
C LEU A 118 -8.17 14.60 5.28
N THR A 119 -8.19 15.59 6.17
CA THR A 119 -7.18 16.66 6.25
C THR A 119 -6.06 16.29 7.23
N ASP A 120 -4.92 17.00 7.18
CA ASP A 120 -3.81 16.82 8.13
C ASP A 120 -4.25 17.02 9.59
N GLU A 121 -5.13 17.99 9.83
CA GLU A 121 -5.66 18.28 11.15
C GLU A 121 -6.62 17.18 11.65
N LEU A 122 -7.52 16.67 10.80
CA LEU A 122 -8.38 15.54 11.15
C LEU A 122 -7.56 14.28 11.41
N ALA A 123 -6.48 14.07 10.64
CA ALA A 123 -5.56 12.96 10.83
C ALA A 123 -4.82 13.07 12.19
N ARG A 124 -4.41 14.28 12.60
CA ARG A 124 -3.82 14.53 13.93
C ARG A 124 -4.77 14.10 15.05
N ARG A 125 -6.04 14.52 14.96
CA ARG A 125 -7.08 14.19 15.95
C ARG A 125 -7.41 12.69 15.94
N ALA A 126 -7.54 12.08 14.77
CA ALA A 126 -7.77 10.64 14.63
C ALA A 126 -6.60 9.82 15.21
N TRP A 127 -5.36 10.27 14.95
CA TRP A 127 -4.16 9.66 15.50
C TRP A 127 -4.12 9.74 17.04
N TRP A 128 -4.43 10.90 17.60
CA TRP A 128 -4.53 11.05 19.05
C TRP A 128 -5.60 10.12 19.66
N ALA A 129 -6.75 9.97 18.98
CA ALA A 129 -7.85 9.13 19.47
C ALA A 129 -7.55 7.63 19.40
N LEU A 130 -6.85 7.15 18.35
CA LEU A 130 -6.58 5.73 18.14
C LEU A 130 -5.21 5.51 17.46
N PRO A 131 -4.09 5.57 18.22
CA PRO A 131 -2.74 5.41 17.67
C PRO A 131 -2.40 3.92 17.42
N THR A 132 -2.87 3.38 16.30
CA THR A 132 -2.57 2.00 15.86
C THR A 132 -1.89 1.96 14.49
N PRO A 133 -1.13 0.88 14.17
CA PRO A 133 -0.48 0.74 12.88
C PRO A 133 -1.46 0.78 11.70
N GLU A 134 -2.66 0.22 11.88
CA GLU A 134 -3.73 0.18 10.87
C GLU A 134 -4.20 1.60 10.54
N ILE A 135 -4.43 2.42 11.56
CA ILE A 135 -4.84 3.82 11.41
C ILE A 135 -3.73 4.62 10.74
N ALA A 136 -2.47 4.44 11.16
CA ALA A 136 -1.34 5.12 10.54
C ALA A 136 -1.21 4.77 9.05
N ARG A 137 -1.30 3.47 8.68
CA ARG A 137 -1.28 3.04 7.28
C ARG A 137 -2.44 3.61 6.47
N CYS A 138 -3.65 3.59 7.04
CA CYS A 138 -4.84 4.12 6.39
C CYS A 138 -4.69 5.61 6.06
N MET A 139 -4.20 6.40 7.01
CA MET A 139 -4.01 7.84 6.84
C MET A 139 -2.86 8.18 5.88
N LEU A 140 -1.72 7.46 5.92
CA LEU A 140 -0.61 7.65 5.01
C LEU A 140 -0.91 7.26 3.55
N ALA A 141 -2.04 6.63 3.28
CA ALA A 141 -2.55 6.45 1.92
C ALA A 141 -3.14 7.73 1.30
N ARG A 142 -3.20 8.84 2.06
CA ARG A 142 -3.75 10.14 1.64
C ARG A 142 -2.63 11.15 1.41
N GLU A 143 -2.57 11.71 0.21
CA GLU A 143 -1.55 12.69 -0.18
C GLU A 143 -1.51 13.91 0.74
N GLN A 144 -2.67 14.40 1.17
CA GLN A 144 -2.78 15.53 2.10
C GLN A 144 -2.11 15.25 3.46
N VAL A 145 -2.18 13.99 3.93
CA VAL A 145 -1.51 13.56 5.17
C VAL A 145 -0.01 13.39 4.94
N VAL A 146 0.39 12.80 3.82
CA VAL A 146 1.81 12.63 3.45
C VAL A 146 2.52 13.98 3.41
N ASN A 147 1.90 14.97 2.78
CA ASN A 147 2.43 16.33 2.64
C ASN A 147 2.21 17.20 3.90
N GLY A 148 1.45 16.71 4.89
CA GLY A 148 1.13 17.38 6.13
C GLY A 148 2.19 17.20 7.22
N ARG A 149 1.92 17.79 8.38
CA ARG A 149 2.80 17.70 9.56
C ARG A 149 2.74 16.32 10.20
N ILE A 150 1.55 15.71 10.25
CA ILE A 150 1.32 14.42 10.91
C ILE A 150 1.96 13.27 10.11
N GLY A 151 2.15 13.39 8.80
CA GLY A 151 2.70 12.34 7.95
C GLY A 151 4.03 11.79 8.45
N LYS A 152 4.97 12.67 8.83
CA LYS A 152 6.27 12.26 9.39
C LYS A 152 6.15 11.53 10.73
N VAL A 153 5.20 11.94 11.58
CA VAL A 153 4.94 11.28 12.87
C VAL A 153 4.42 9.87 12.66
N LEU A 154 3.46 9.70 11.74
CA LEU A 154 2.90 8.40 11.40
C LEU A 154 3.96 7.48 10.77
N ALA A 155 4.79 8.02 9.87
CA ALA A 155 5.87 7.27 9.26
C ALA A 155 6.91 6.80 10.28
N ALA A 156 7.34 7.68 11.20
CA ALA A 156 8.25 7.34 12.29
C ALA A 156 7.68 6.21 13.18
N TYR A 157 6.42 6.34 13.58
CA TYR A 157 5.74 5.30 14.36
C TYR A 157 5.70 3.95 13.63
N LEU A 158 5.35 3.95 12.34
CA LEU A 158 5.32 2.73 11.55
C LEU A 158 6.71 2.09 11.37
N VAL A 159 7.76 2.89 11.22
CA VAL A 159 9.14 2.40 11.17
C VAL A 159 9.55 1.73 12.48
N ASP A 160 9.17 2.33 13.62
CA ASP A 160 9.45 1.76 14.94
C ASP A 160 8.63 0.49 15.21
N TYR A 161 7.41 0.43 14.71
CA TYR A 161 6.52 -0.74 14.84
C TYR A 161 6.90 -1.89 13.89
N LEU A 162 7.50 -1.59 12.73
CA LEU A 162 7.79 -2.56 11.66
C LEU A 162 8.54 -3.84 12.10
N PRO A 163 9.47 -3.84 13.10
CA PRO A 163 10.09 -5.06 13.62
C PRO A 163 9.12 -6.05 14.27
N PHE A 164 8.00 -5.57 14.77
CA PHE A 164 6.97 -6.36 15.46
C PHE A 164 5.88 -6.85 14.52
N GLU A 165 5.87 -6.32 13.28
CA GLU A 165 4.88 -6.71 12.28
C GLU A 165 5.19 -8.12 11.75
N THR A 166 4.19 -8.99 11.77
CA THR A 166 4.29 -10.38 11.32
C THR A 166 3.57 -10.64 10.01
N GLU A 167 2.51 -9.86 9.74
CA GLU A 167 1.68 -10.03 8.56
C GLU A 167 2.39 -9.54 7.29
N PRO A 168 2.60 -10.41 6.28
CA PRO A 168 3.32 -10.08 5.06
C PRO A 168 2.79 -8.87 4.32
N LEU A 169 1.49 -8.77 4.12
CA LEU A 169 0.86 -7.64 3.42
C LEU A 169 1.01 -6.33 4.19
N SER A 170 0.95 -6.40 5.53
CA SER A 170 1.16 -5.24 6.40
C SER A 170 2.59 -4.72 6.33
N ILE A 171 3.59 -5.63 6.25
CA ILE A 171 5.00 -5.26 6.07
C ILE A 171 5.19 -4.54 4.72
N ILE A 172 4.69 -5.12 3.62
CA ILE A 172 4.79 -4.54 2.28
C ILE A 172 4.14 -3.15 2.27
N ALA A 173 2.90 -3.06 2.73
CA ALA A 173 2.15 -1.81 2.77
C ALA A 173 2.87 -0.74 3.62
N THR A 174 3.40 -1.12 4.78
CA THR A 174 4.14 -0.22 5.65
C THR A 174 5.40 0.32 4.96
N VAL A 175 6.23 -0.57 4.39
CA VAL A 175 7.45 -0.14 3.67
C VAL A 175 7.09 0.79 2.52
N ARG A 176 6.11 0.43 1.69
CA ARG A 176 5.64 1.27 0.59
C ARG A 176 5.20 2.65 1.06
N LEU A 177 4.42 2.73 2.14
CA LEU A 177 3.86 3.99 2.64
C LEU A 177 4.91 4.90 3.26
N VAL A 178 5.86 4.35 4.03
CA VAL A 178 6.91 5.18 4.67
C VAL A 178 7.98 5.66 3.70
N LEU A 179 8.13 5.00 2.54
CA LEU A 179 9.06 5.41 1.49
C LEU A 179 8.53 6.52 0.58
N GLN A 180 7.32 7.03 0.81
CA GLN A 180 6.82 8.19 0.09
C GLN A 180 7.71 9.43 0.32
N PRO A 181 7.79 10.35 -0.66
CA PRO A 181 8.72 11.48 -0.59
C PRO A 181 8.58 12.30 0.70
N GLY A 182 9.72 12.59 1.34
CA GLY A 182 9.79 13.48 2.50
C GLY A 182 9.39 12.90 3.85
N LEU A 183 8.94 11.63 3.92
CA LEU A 183 8.49 11.00 5.18
C LEU A 183 9.64 10.47 6.02
N VAL A 184 10.63 9.83 5.40
CA VAL A 184 11.81 9.27 6.09
C VAL A 184 13.10 9.78 5.47
N ASP A 185 14.16 9.82 6.28
CA ASP A 185 15.49 10.17 5.81
C ASP A 185 16.22 8.98 5.16
N GLU A 186 17.33 9.25 4.48
CA GLU A 186 18.11 8.23 3.78
C GLU A 186 18.71 7.18 4.73
N ASN A 187 19.04 7.53 5.96
CA ASN A 187 19.54 6.57 6.95
C ASN A 187 18.45 5.57 7.35
N THR A 188 17.24 6.06 7.59
CA THR A 188 16.07 5.21 7.89
C THR A 188 15.73 4.32 6.69
N ARG A 189 15.72 4.89 5.47
CA ARG A 189 15.53 4.16 4.22
C ARG A 189 16.53 3.00 4.10
N ARG A 190 17.81 3.27 4.36
CA ARG A 190 18.88 2.27 4.30
C ARG A 190 18.74 1.19 5.38
N ARG A 191 18.36 1.56 6.61
CA ARG A 191 18.06 0.59 7.69
C ARG A 191 16.91 -0.35 7.34
N ILE A 192 15.84 0.15 6.71
CA ILE A 192 14.72 -0.68 6.26
C ILE A 192 15.20 -1.63 5.16
N TRP A 193 16.01 -1.15 4.20
CA TRP A 193 16.59 -1.97 3.14
C TRP A 193 17.41 -3.13 3.68
N GLU A 194 18.30 -2.87 4.65
CA GLU A 194 19.16 -3.90 5.26
C GLU A 194 18.36 -5.04 5.92
N LYS A 195 17.19 -4.75 6.47
CA LYS A 195 16.28 -5.80 6.99
C LYS A 195 15.78 -6.73 5.89
N GLY A 196 15.69 -6.26 4.67
CA GLY A 196 15.33 -7.05 3.48
C GLY A 196 16.33 -8.17 3.16
N ARG A 197 17.58 -8.11 3.65
CA ARG A 197 18.55 -9.20 3.51
C ARG A 197 18.14 -10.46 4.25
N SER A 198 17.47 -10.32 5.40
CA SER A 198 16.96 -11.46 6.17
C SER A 198 15.52 -11.82 5.83
N LYS A 199 14.70 -10.82 5.52
CA LYS A 199 13.28 -10.96 5.13
C LYS A 199 13.04 -10.21 3.83
N ASN A 200 13.15 -10.89 2.69
CA ASN A 200 13.07 -10.25 1.36
C ASN A 200 11.73 -9.57 1.05
N ILE A 201 10.72 -9.76 1.88
CA ILE A 201 9.45 -9.07 1.80
C ILE A 201 9.58 -7.54 1.98
N TYR A 202 10.60 -7.07 2.73
CA TYR A 202 10.91 -5.65 2.82
C TYR A 202 11.34 -5.09 1.47
N HIS A 203 12.16 -5.82 0.72
CA HIS A 203 12.58 -5.43 -0.63
C HIS A 203 11.39 -5.32 -1.59
N LEU A 204 10.34 -6.14 -1.41
CA LEU A 204 9.13 -6.05 -2.22
C LEU A 204 8.44 -4.69 -2.04
N GLY A 205 8.35 -4.17 -0.81
CA GLY A 205 7.83 -2.83 -0.55
C GLY A 205 8.63 -1.71 -1.24
N PHE A 206 9.96 -1.86 -1.36
CA PHE A 206 10.81 -0.96 -2.17
C PHE A 206 10.50 -1.05 -3.66
N LEU A 207 10.36 -2.26 -4.19
CA LEU A 207 10.02 -2.47 -5.59
C LEU A 207 8.63 -1.91 -5.94
N GLU A 208 7.68 -1.93 -5.00
CA GLU A 208 6.36 -1.31 -5.18
C GLU A 208 6.39 0.22 -5.12
N SER A 209 7.27 0.79 -4.29
CA SER A 209 7.30 2.23 -4.03
C SER A 209 8.29 2.99 -4.91
N THR A 210 9.53 2.51 -4.98
CA THR A 210 10.65 3.21 -5.61
C THR A 210 11.52 2.26 -6.43
N PRO A 211 10.96 1.59 -7.46
CA PRO A 211 11.68 0.56 -8.22
C PRO A 211 12.95 1.06 -8.93
N ASP A 212 12.96 2.34 -9.30
CA ASP A 212 14.08 2.97 -10.02
C ASP A 212 15.08 3.68 -9.08
N ALA A 213 14.85 3.63 -7.76
CA ALA A 213 15.71 4.27 -6.76
C ALA A 213 16.00 3.31 -5.60
N LEU A 214 16.48 2.11 -5.91
CA LEU A 214 16.83 1.12 -4.90
C LEU A 214 18.16 1.49 -4.22
N PRO A 215 18.34 1.20 -2.91
CA PRO A 215 19.61 1.45 -2.21
C PRO A 215 20.79 0.59 -2.69
N GLU A 216 20.54 -0.46 -3.47
CA GLU A 216 21.54 -1.32 -4.08
C GLU A 216 21.62 -1.03 -5.57
N GLU A 217 22.78 -0.60 -6.04
CA GLU A 217 23.01 -0.31 -7.45
C GLU A 217 23.76 -1.45 -8.14
N VAL A 218 23.23 -1.87 -9.28
CA VAL A 218 23.88 -2.79 -10.20
C VAL A 218 24.33 -2.00 -11.43
N ALA A 219 25.53 -2.29 -11.93
CA ALA A 219 26.07 -1.61 -13.09
C ALA A 219 25.13 -1.74 -14.31
N ALA A 220 25.05 -0.69 -15.10
CA ALA A 220 24.33 -0.69 -16.36
C ALA A 220 24.91 -1.76 -17.31
N ARG A 221 24.11 -2.19 -18.28
CA ARG A 221 24.55 -3.09 -19.34
C ARG A 221 25.64 -2.43 -20.20
N GLY A 222 26.65 -3.18 -20.60
CA GLY A 222 27.86 -2.65 -21.24
C GLY A 222 27.65 -1.91 -22.56
N ASP A 223 26.57 -2.22 -23.27
CA ASP A 223 26.20 -1.59 -24.54
C ASP A 223 25.22 -0.39 -24.37
N LEU A 224 24.90 0.01 -23.13
CA LEU A 224 23.94 1.09 -22.86
C LEU A 224 24.21 2.35 -23.70
N GLU A 225 25.45 2.80 -23.77
CA GLU A 225 25.78 4.06 -24.47
C GLU A 225 25.58 3.94 -25.98
N GLN A 226 25.83 2.77 -26.57
CA GLN A 226 25.56 2.51 -27.98
C GLN A 226 24.05 2.54 -28.24
N GLN A 227 23.26 1.86 -27.40
CA GLN A 227 21.81 1.83 -27.52
C GLN A 227 21.18 3.21 -27.26
N ARG A 228 21.76 4.00 -26.37
CA ARG A 228 21.29 5.35 -26.07
C ARG A 228 21.32 6.25 -27.31
N VAL A 229 22.39 6.19 -28.12
CA VAL A 229 22.49 7.01 -29.34
C VAL A 229 21.30 6.78 -30.27
N VAL A 230 20.84 5.54 -30.36
CA VAL A 230 19.76 5.11 -31.26
C VAL A 230 18.36 5.32 -30.64
N LEU A 231 18.23 5.11 -29.34
CA LEU A 231 16.92 5.13 -28.65
C LEU A 231 16.53 6.53 -28.14
N ASP A 232 17.49 7.42 -27.80
CA ASP A 232 17.21 8.76 -27.28
C ASP A 232 16.32 9.61 -28.20
N PRO A 233 16.45 9.60 -29.53
CA PRO A 233 15.53 10.30 -30.41
C PRO A 233 14.08 9.83 -30.26
N LEU A 234 13.86 8.53 -30.13
CA LEU A 234 12.53 7.95 -29.89
C LEU A 234 11.98 8.33 -28.51
N VAL A 235 12.80 8.31 -27.48
CA VAL A 235 12.41 8.73 -26.12
C VAL A 235 11.98 10.18 -26.11
N ARG A 236 12.73 11.07 -26.77
CA ARG A 236 12.37 12.51 -26.91
C ARG A 236 11.07 12.70 -27.71
N ALA A 237 10.76 11.80 -28.62
CA ALA A 237 9.50 11.76 -29.36
C ALA A 237 8.33 11.19 -28.54
N GLY A 238 8.57 10.75 -27.27
CA GLY A 238 7.55 10.20 -26.40
C GLY A 238 7.30 8.71 -26.55
N ASN A 239 8.23 7.96 -27.17
CA ASN A 239 8.08 6.52 -27.33
C ASN A 239 8.31 5.79 -26.00
N GLU A 240 7.23 5.26 -25.40
CA GLU A 240 7.26 4.59 -24.10
C GLU A 240 8.08 3.29 -24.09
N TYR A 241 8.10 2.54 -25.19
CA TYR A 241 8.89 1.29 -25.31
C TYR A 241 10.38 1.56 -25.37
N ALA A 242 10.79 2.60 -26.10
CA ALA A 242 12.18 3.03 -26.14
C ALA A 242 12.66 3.52 -24.76
N ALA A 243 11.83 4.30 -24.07
CA ALA A 243 12.12 4.75 -22.71
C ALA A 243 12.24 3.58 -21.71
N LEU A 244 11.33 2.61 -21.79
CA LEU A 244 11.38 1.42 -20.97
C LEU A 244 12.63 0.58 -21.26
N LEU A 245 12.97 0.39 -22.51
CA LEU A 245 14.16 -0.37 -22.91
C LEU A 245 15.44 0.30 -22.38
N LEU A 246 15.62 1.61 -22.59
CA LEU A 246 16.77 2.35 -22.02
C LEU A 246 16.83 2.25 -20.50
N ARG A 247 15.69 2.34 -19.83
CA ARG A 247 15.62 2.14 -18.38
C ARG A 247 16.12 0.76 -17.97
N MET A 248 15.72 -0.29 -18.71
CA MET A 248 16.15 -1.66 -18.44
C MET A 248 17.64 -1.88 -18.63
N LEU A 249 18.24 -1.24 -19.62
CA LEU A 249 19.69 -1.31 -19.88
C LEU A 249 20.52 -0.51 -18.85
N GLY A 250 19.90 0.49 -18.21
CA GLY A 250 20.53 1.33 -17.20
C GLY A 250 20.66 0.68 -15.82
N CYS A 251 21.41 1.32 -14.92
CA CYS A 251 21.61 0.87 -13.53
C CYS A 251 20.28 0.59 -12.81
N GLN A 252 19.26 1.42 -13.04
CA GLN A 252 17.94 1.31 -12.41
C GLN A 252 17.27 -0.03 -12.77
N GLY A 253 17.16 -0.34 -14.06
CA GLY A 253 16.57 -1.59 -14.53
C GLY A 253 17.40 -2.81 -14.12
N GLN A 254 18.73 -2.74 -14.18
CA GLN A 254 19.61 -3.82 -13.76
C GLN A 254 19.47 -4.10 -12.26
N SER A 255 19.33 -3.05 -11.43
CA SER A 255 19.06 -3.19 -9.99
C SER A 255 17.67 -3.80 -9.73
N PHE A 256 16.64 -3.36 -10.46
CA PHE A 256 15.30 -3.96 -10.40
C PHE A 256 15.33 -5.45 -10.70
N LEU A 257 15.99 -5.86 -11.81
CA LEU A 257 16.12 -7.27 -12.20
C LEU A 257 16.83 -8.10 -11.12
N ALA A 258 17.91 -7.56 -10.52
CA ALA A 258 18.66 -8.27 -9.50
C ALA A 258 17.86 -8.49 -8.21
N VAL A 259 17.14 -7.47 -7.76
CA VAL A 259 16.35 -7.53 -6.53
C VAL A 259 15.10 -8.39 -6.71
N SER A 260 14.38 -8.22 -7.81
CA SER A 260 13.18 -9.01 -8.11
C SER A 260 13.51 -10.49 -8.32
N GLU A 261 14.64 -10.83 -8.94
CA GLU A 261 15.12 -12.20 -9.07
C GLU A 261 15.32 -12.87 -7.71
N ARG A 262 15.94 -12.17 -6.74
CA ARG A 262 16.14 -12.74 -5.38
C ARG A 262 14.81 -13.09 -4.70
N ILE A 263 13.79 -12.27 -4.89
CA ILE A 263 12.45 -12.53 -4.34
C ILE A 263 11.78 -13.68 -5.10
N LEU A 264 11.84 -13.69 -6.44
CA LEU A 264 11.27 -14.76 -7.28
C LEU A 264 11.84 -16.14 -6.95
N ARG A 265 13.16 -16.24 -6.75
CA ARG A 265 13.81 -17.51 -6.44
C ARG A 265 13.41 -18.08 -5.09
N LYS A 266 13.09 -17.23 -4.12
CA LYS A 266 12.77 -17.65 -2.75
C LYS A 266 11.77 -16.66 -2.13
N PRO A 267 10.50 -16.63 -2.57
CA PRO A 267 9.51 -15.77 -1.93
C PRO A 267 9.26 -16.22 -0.48
N ALA A 268 9.15 -15.25 0.42
CA ALA A 268 8.99 -15.51 1.85
C ALA A 268 7.62 -16.11 2.21
N SER A 269 6.59 -15.81 1.40
CA SER A 269 5.20 -16.24 1.58
C SER A 269 4.46 -16.27 0.24
N GLN A 270 3.22 -16.74 0.22
CA GLN A 270 2.36 -16.69 -0.98
C GLN A 270 2.06 -15.24 -1.38
N GLU A 271 1.82 -14.37 -0.41
CA GLU A 271 1.60 -12.94 -0.63
C GLU A 271 2.82 -12.28 -1.27
N ALA A 272 4.03 -12.66 -0.85
CA ALA A 272 5.26 -12.19 -1.48
C ALA A 272 5.39 -12.69 -2.92
N ALA A 273 4.96 -13.93 -3.20
CA ALA A 273 4.96 -14.47 -4.56
C ALA A 273 3.95 -13.74 -5.46
N VAL A 274 2.75 -13.47 -4.96
CA VAL A 274 1.74 -12.67 -5.67
C VAL A 274 2.24 -11.25 -5.89
N GLY A 275 2.74 -10.60 -4.85
CA GLY A 275 3.26 -9.24 -4.92
C GLY A 275 4.37 -9.08 -5.94
N ILE A 276 5.37 -9.99 -5.97
CA ILE A 276 6.46 -9.87 -6.94
C ILE A 276 6.00 -10.07 -8.39
N MET A 277 5.05 -10.97 -8.65
CA MET A 277 4.48 -11.13 -10.00
C MET A 277 3.78 -9.86 -10.46
N ASN A 278 2.98 -9.24 -9.59
CA ASN A 278 2.29 -7.99 -9.89
C ASN A 278 3.27 -6.81 -10.08
N VAL A 279 4.32 -6.74 -9.27
CA VAL A 279 5.38 -5.72 -9.39
C VAL A 279 6.09 -5.84 -10.74
N ILE A 280 6.48 -7.05 -11.15
CA ILE A 280 7.11 -7.29 -12.45
C ILE A 280 6.19 -6.80 -13.57
N GLY A 281 4.95 -7.31 -13.61
CA GLY A 281 4.02 -6.89 -14.64
C GLY A 281 3.79 -5.39 -14.67
N SER A 282 3.64 -4.74 -13.54
CA SER A 282 3.45 -3.29 -13.46
C SER A 282 4.66 -2.50 -13.94
N TYR A 283 5.87 -2.96 -13.63
CA TYR A 283 7.11 -2.30 -14.03
C TYR A 283 7.33 -2.29 -15.54
N PHE A 284 6.92 -3.37 -16.23
CA PHE A 284 7.09 -3.53 -17.69
C PHE A 284 5.88 -3.11 -18.51
N ARG A 285 4.70 -2.92 -17.90
CA ARG A 285 3.45 -2.76 -18.65
C ARG A 285 3.28 -1.42 -19.33
N GLY A 286 3.82 -0.34 -18.77
CA GLY A 286 3.51 1.00 -19.25
C GLY A 286 1.99 1.25 -19.29
N SER A 287 1.47 1.75 -20.40
CA SER A 287 0.04 2.03 -20.64
C SER A 287 -0.80 0.84 -21.14
N ALA A 288 -0.22 -0.38 -21.24
CA ALA A 288 -0.90 -1.54 -21.79
C ALA A 288 -2.07 -2.04 -20.92
N SER A 289 -3.18 -2.43 -21.58
CA SER A 289 -4.41 -2.91 -20.93
C SER A 289 -4.19 -4.28 -20.24
N LEU A 290 -4.91 -4.48 -19.11
CA LEU A 290 -5.00 -5.76 -18.38
C LEU A 290 -6.00 -6.75 -19.01
N ALA A 291 -6.68 -6.39 -20.08
CA ALA A 291 -7.65 -7.26 -20.72
C ALA A 291 -6.95 -8.49 -21.31
N ASP A 292 -7.55 -9.67 -21.12
CA ASP A 292 -7.09 -10.95 -21.71
C ASP A 292 -5.66 -11.36 -21.30
N MET A 293 -5.33 -11.35 -20.01
CA MET A 293 -4.02 -11.82 -19.53
C MET A 293 -3.86 -13.34 -19.75
N PRO A 294 -2.72 -13.79 -20.33
CA PRO A 294 -2.41 -15.20 -20.46
C PRO A 294 -2.37 -15.93 -19.11
N ARG A 295 -2.65 -17.25 -19.12
CA ARG A 295 -2.72 -18.07 -17.90
C ARG A 295 -1.49 -18.95 -17.67
N ASP A 296 -0.59 -18.99 -18.62
CA ASP A 296 0.68 -19.73 -18.53
C ASP A 296 1.79 -18.99 -19.27
N MET A 297 3.04 -19.34 -18.97
CA MET A 297 4.22 -18.64 -19.50
C MET A 297 4.45 -18.91 -21.00
N ASN A 298 4.02 -20.04 -21.55
CA ASN A 298 4.15 -20.28 -22.97
C ASN A 298 3.23 -19.33 -23.75
N ALA A 299 1.97 -19.21 -23.33
CA ALA A 299 1.03 -18.27 -23.92
C ALA A 299 1.50 -16.80 -23.76
N VAL A 300 2.19 -16.46 -22.66
CA VAL A 300 2.82 -15.13 -22.47
C VAL A 300 3.87 -14.88 -23.53
N ILE A 301 4.79 -15.83 -23.74
CA ILE A 301 5.90 -15.70 -24.70
C ILE A 301 5.38 -15.68 -26.15
N GLU A 302 4.45 -16.56 -26.49
CA GLU A 302 3.82 -16.60 -27.82
C GLU A 302 3.12 -15.28 -28.16
N ARG A 303 2.36 -14.73 -27.20
CA ARG A 303 1.69 -13.45 -27.36
C ARG A 303 2.67 -12.29 -27.54
N ALA A 304 3.77 -12.30 -26.80
CA ALA A 304 4.81 -11.28 -26.92
C ALA A 304 5.48 -11.33 -28.29
N ARG A 305 5.78 -12.52 -28.79
CA ARG A 305 6.34 -12.74 -30.15
C ARG A 305 5.37 -12.28 -31.24
N ALA A 306 4.12 -12.74 -31.20
CA ALA A 306 3.10 -12.32 -32.15
C ALA A 306 2.97 -10.79 -32.21
N ARG A 307 2.98 -10.13 -31.05
CA ARG A 307 2.91 -8.66 -30.97
C ARG A 307 4.15 -7.98 -31.56
N TYR A 308 5.33 -8.57 -31.39
CA TYR A 308 6.55 -8.09 -32.03
C TYR A 308 6.47 -8.28 -33.57
N GLU A 309 6.06 -9.45 -34.04
CA GLU A 309 5.93 -9.78 -35.47
C GLU A 309 4.91 -8.87 -36.16
N ASP A 310 3.76 -8.63 -35.52
CA ASP A 310 2.75 -7.70 -36.04
C ASP A 310 3.33 -6.27 -36.17
N ALA A 311 4.13 -5.83 -35.20
CA ALA A 311 4.78 -4.53 -35.23
C ALA A 311 5.89 -4.47 -36.32
N ALA A 312 6.62 -5.56 -36.55
CA ALA A 312 7.68 -5.65 -37.56
C ALA A 312 7.14 -5.70 -38.99
N GLN A 313 5.95 -6.28 -39.20
CA GLN A 313 5.29 -6.38 -40.50
C GLN A 313 4.43 -5.16 -40.82
N GLY A 314 4.05 -4.38 -39.82
CA GLY A 314 3.24 -3.17 -39.95
C GLY A 314 4.06 -1.99 -40.48
N PRO A 315 3.36 -0.90 -40.92
CA PRO A 315 4.05 0.33 -41.29
C PRO A 315 4.69 0.98 -40.02
N ALA A 316 5.85 1.60 -40.21
CA ALA A 316 6.62 2.18 -39.08
C ALA A 316 5.84 3.28 -38.29
N ASP A 317 4.80 3.86 -38.86
CA ASP A 317 3.90 4.84 -38.26
C ASP A 317 2.68 4.21 -37.57
N ALA A 318 2.55 2.89 -37.58
CA ALA A 318 1.44 2.17 -36.95
C ALA A 318 1.38 2.32 -35.39
N GLY A 319 2.46 2.82 -34.77
CA GLY A 319 2.49 3.10 -33.34
C GLY A 319 3.89 3.01 -32.71
N PRO A 320 4.00 3.29 -31.40
CA PRO A 320 5.31 3.37 -30.74
C PRO A 320 6.13 2.07 -30.81
N LEU A 321 5.50 0.90 -30.75
CA LEU A 321 6.21 -0.38 -30.85
C LEU A 321 6.76 -0.59 -32.28
N ALA A 322 6.00 -0.32 -33.34
CA ALA A 322 6.45 -0.44 -34.72
C ALA A 322 7.62 0.51 -35.02
N GLN A 323 7.56 1.76 -34.48
CA GLN A 323 8.67 2.70 -34.59
C GLN A 323 9.94 2.14 -33.94
N LEU A 324 9.84 1.58 -32.72
CA LEU A 324 10.98 0.99 -32.04
C LEU A 324 11.58 -0.18 -32.83
N VAL A 325 10.75 -1.13 -33.26
CA VAL A 325 11.18 -2.32 -34.03
C VAL A 325 11.87 -1.93 -35.33
N GLY A 326 11.36 -0.90 -36.01
CA GLY A 326 11.97 -0.41 -37.26
C GLY A 326 13.35 0.27 -37.04
N VAL A 327 13.61 0.82 -35.86
CA VAL A 327 14.88 1.51 -35.57
C VAL A 327 15.93 0.57 -34.97
N VAL A 328 15.55 -0.42 -34.17
CA VAL A 328 16.47 -1.35 -33.50
C VAL A 328 16.07 -2.82 -33.68
N PRO A 329 16.08 -3.33 -34.93
CA PRO A 329 15.72 -4.72 -35.20
C PRO A 329 16.65 -5.72 -34.51
N ASP A 330 17.88 -5.35 -34.22
CA ASP A 330 18.89 -6.18 -33.53
C ASP A 330 18.55 -6.43 -32.06
N LEU A 331 17.60 -5.67 -31.46
CA LEU A 331 17.13 -5.85 -30.09
C LEU A 331 15.80 -6.63 -30.02
N GLU A 332 15.49 -7.45 -31.02
CA GLU A 332 14.28 -8.30 -31.03
C GLU A 332 14.09 -9.05 -29.70
N ARG A 333 15.14 -9.73 -29.22
CA ARG A 333 15.08 -10.56 -28.04
C ARG A 333 14.74 -9.74 -26.78
N GLU A 334 15.32 -8.57 -26.64
CA GLU A 334 15.08 -7.63 -25.55
C GLU A 334 13.66 -7.06 -25.62
N ILE A 335 13.20 -6.67 -26.81
CA ILE A 335 11.84 -6.16 -27.01
C ILE A 335 10.82 -7.25 -26.68
N VAL A 336 11.00 -8.47 -27.17
CA VAL A 336 10.13 -9.60 -26.84
C VAL A 336 10.15 -9.90 -25.34
N ALA A 337 11.31 -9.82 -24.67
CA ALA A 337 11.42 -10.01 -23.24
C ALA A 337 10.63 -8.94 -22.46
N VAL A 338 10.76 -7.67 -22.82
CA VAL A 338 10.00 -6.56 -22.21
C VAL A 338 8.49 -6.77 -22.41
N LEU A 339 8.07 -7.13 -23.62
CA LEU A 339 6.66 -7.42 -23.92
C LEU A 339 6.14 -8.60 -23.10
N ALA A 340 6.90 -9.71 -23.02
CA ALA A 340 6.51 -10.88 -22.24
C ALA A 340 6.37 -10.55 -20.74
N LEU A 341 7.35 -9.83 -20.17
CA LEU A 341 7.32 -9.44 -18.77
C LEU A 341 6.14 -8.49 -18.44
N SER A 342 5.64 -7.71 -19.40
CA SER A 342 4.47 -6.87 -19.23
C SER A 342 3.17 -7.66 -19.00
N TYR A 343 3.11 -8.92 -19.40
CA TYR A 343 1.98 -9.84 -19.19
C TYR A 343 2.10 -10.66 -17.89
N VAL A 344 3.20 -10.53 -17.16
CA VAL A 344 3.35 -11.22 -15.87
C VAL A 344 2.37 -10.62 -14.86
N SER A 345 1.65 -11.49 -14.15
CA SER A 345 0.70 -11.10 -13.10
C SER A 345 0.40 -12.26 -12.16
N GLU A 346 -0.30 -11.98 -11.09
CA GLU A 346 -0.76 -13.00 -10.14
C GLU A 346 -1.60 -14.11 -10.78
N THR A 347 -2.27 -13.84 -11.92
CA THR A 347 -3.10 -14.82 -12.61
C THR A 347 -2.32 -16.08 -13.02
N LEU A 348 -1.00 -15.93 -13.26
CA LEU A 348 -0.11 -17.05 -13.57
C LEU A 348 0.10 -17.99 -12.36
N LEU A 349 -0.13 -17.51 -11.13
CA LEU A 349 -0.01 -18.31 -9.91
C LEU A 349 -1.27 -19.10 -9.58
N ASN A 350 -2.43 -18.74 -10.15
CA ASN A 350 -3.71 -19.38 -9.85
C ASN A 350 -3.68 -20.92 -10.00
N PRO A 351 -3.10 -21.51 -11.07
CA PRO A 351 -3.03 -22.97 -11.20
C PRO A 351 -2.19 -23.65 -10.11
N ILE A 352 -1.25 -22.90 -9.50
CA ILE A 352 -0.38 -23.43 -8.45
C ILE A 352 -1.05 -23.31 -7.08
N PHE A 353 -1.59 -22.13 -6.76
CA PHE A 353 -2.10 -21.84 -5.40
C PHE A 353 -3.52 -22.32 -5.17
N SER A 354 -4.32 -22.57 -6.23
CA SER A 354 -5.63 -23.21 -6.10
C SER A 354 -5.58 -24.62 -5.49
N HIS A 355 -4.43 -25.30 -5.56
CA HIS A 355 -4.24 -26.68 -5.13
C HIS A 355 -3.25 -26.86 -3.98
N THR A 356 -2.71 -25.76 -3.38
CA THR A 356 -1.70 -25.89 -2.34
C THR A 356 -1.63 -24.68 -1.43
N THR A 357 -1.50 -24.95 -0.14
CA THR A 357 -1.12 -23.97 0.89
C THR A 357 0.37 -24.06 1.23
N ALA A 358 1.17 -24.70 0.38
CA ALA A 358 2.59 -24.89 0.61
C ALA A 358 3.33 -23.55 0.75
N VAL A 359 4.33 -23.52 1.64
CA VAL A 359 5.22 -22.38 1.86
C VAL A 359 6.69 -22.83 1.75
N GLY A 360 7.60 -21.87 1.71
CA GLY A 360 9.05 -22.14 1.71
C GLY A 360 9.53 -22.90 0.47
N THR A 361 10.40 -23.91 0.66
CA THR A 361 11.04 -24.65 -0.44
C THR A 361 10.08 -25.44 -1.31
N VAL A 362 8.98 -25.92 -0.75
CA VAL A 362 7.95 -26.64 -1.53
C VAL A 362 7.22 -25.69 -2.46
N MET A 363 6.87 -24.49 -2.01
CA MET A 363 6.28 -23.44 -2.83
C MET A 363 7.24 -23.03 -3.94
N ALA A 364 8.51 -22.74 -3.62
CA ALA A 364 9.51 -22.34 -4.61
C ALA A 364 9.68 -23.39 -5.71
N ARG A 365 9.69 -24.69 -5.36
CA ARG A 365 9.76 -25.78 -6.35
C ARG A 365 8.53 -25.85 -7.23
N LYS A 366 7.33 -25.63 -6.69
CA LYS A 366 6.09 -25.60 -7.49
C LYS A 366 6.01 -24.39 -8.41
N MET A 367 6.62 -23.28 -8.05
CA MET A 367 6.70 -22.07 -8.87
C MET A 367 7.76 -22.16 -9.98
N GLN A 368 8.68 -23.13 -9.95
CA GLN A 368 9.78 -23.23 -10.90
C GLN A 368 9.35 -23.17 -12.38
N PRO A 369 8.21 -23.80 -12.80
CA PRO A 369 7.74 -23.69 -14.19
C PRO A 369 7.37 -22.26 -14.62
N LEU A 370 7.07 -21.36 -13.68
CA LEU A 370 6.84 -19.95 -13.96
C LEU A 370 8.13 -19.12 -13.80
N VAL A 371 8.88 -19.39 -12.76
CA VAL A 371 10.09 -18.64 -12.43
C VAL A 371 11.20 -18.88 -13.45
N GLY A 372 11.39 -20.11 -13.94
CA GLY A 372 12.41 -20.44 -14.92
C GLY A 372 12.35 -19.55 -16.18
N PRO A 373 11.22 -19.55 -16.91
CA PRO A 373 11.05 -18.69 -18.07
C PRO A 373 11.22 -17.19 -17.79
N ILE A 374 10.73 -16.69 -16.65
CA ILE A 374 10.94 -15.28 -16.26
C ILE A 374 12.43 -14.97 -16.10
N LEU A 375 13.20 -15.88 -15.50
CA LEU A 375 14.64 -15.70 -15.32
C LEU A 375 15.40 -15.79 -16.66
N GLU A 376 14.93 -16.55 -17.63
CA GLU A 376 15.47 -16.57 -18.99
C GLU A 376 15.26 -15.21 -19.68
N LEU A 377 14.06 -14.62 -19.55
CA LEU A 377 13.80 -13.26 -20.04
C LEU A 377 14.69 -12.21 -19.34
N TYR A 378 14.92 -12.35 -18.03
CA TYR A 378 15.86 -11.50 -17.30
C TYR A 378 17.30 -11.63 -17.81
N ALA A 379 17.74 -12.87 -18.11
CA ALA A 379 19.06 -13.11 -18.67
C ALA A 379 19.25 -12.36 -20.00
N VAL A 380 18.26 -12.36 -20.88
CA VAL A 380 18.27 -11.57 -22.12
C VAL A 380 18.48 -10.08 -21.86
N LEU A 381 17.78 -9.51 -20.87
CA LEU A 381 17.88 -8.08 -20.56
C LEU A 381 19.20 -7.69 -19.85
N ARG A 382 19.92 -8.66 -19.27
CA ARG A 382 21.21 -8.45 -18.60
C ARG A 382 22.43 -8.68 -19.50
N MET A 383 22.31 -9.57 -20.47
CA MET A 383 23.40 -9.90 -21.39
C MET A 383 23.46 -8.82 -22.47
N ALA A 384 24.64 -8.22 -22.68
CA ALA A 384 24.87 -7.42 -23.88
C ALA A 384 24.64 -8.29 -25.12
N ALA A 385 24.02 -7.71 -26.18
CA ALA A 385 23.97 -8.37 -27.47
C ALA A 385 25.40 -8.75 -27.86
N ALA A 386 25.64 -10.02 -28.22
CA ALA A 386 26.92 -10.45 -28.75
C ALA A 386 27.12 -9.68 -30.06
N GLY A 387 28.09 -8.74 -30.07
CA GLY A 387 28.45 -7.96 -31.20
C GLY A 387 29.07 -8.80 -32.33
#